data_15f9c067f714323fe05e5de03036ee07
#
_entry.id   15f9c067f714323fe05e5de03036ee07
#
_cell.length_a   1.000
_cell.length_b   1.000
_cell.length_c   1.000
_cell.angle_alpha   90.00
_cell.angle_beta   90.00
_cell.angle_gamma   90.00
#
_symmetry.space_group_name_H-M   'P 1'
#
loop_
_entity.id
_entity.type
_entity.pdbx_description
1 polymer ?
#
loop_
_entity_poly.entity_id
_entity_poly.type
_entity_poly.pdbx_seq_one_letter_code
_entity_poly.pdbx_strand_id
1 'polypeptide(L)'
;MAPLMDLIAGDRREIVVAFAVEDWESLSDTERFPAHVSLGGGLDPTWLDLFSEAARAVTGLREPVDFLDARDELGDSRATDRLLERIDPAWVAAVAAIPHEQLDAIAGTWIDLVEAEMGALGADEKPWIRSLAEDLVTFSRRATGARDVIFAWSL
;
A
#
# COMPACT_ATOMS: atom_id res chain seq x y z
N MET A 1 3.45 7.24 19.36
CA MET A 1 2.48 6.48 18.54
C MET A 1 3.17 6.00 17.27
N ALA A 2 3.03 4.75 16.93
CA ALA A 2 3.64 4.23 15.71
C ALA A 2 3.02 4.91 14.48
N PRO A 3 3.79 5.16 13.40
CA PRO A 3 3.24 5.69 12.17
C PRO A 3 2.12 4.76 11.65
N LEU A 4 1.03 5.35 11.22
CA LEU A 4 -0.07 4.63 10.62
C LEU A 4 -0.04 4.85 9.12
N MET A 5 -0.24 3.79 8.37
CA MET A 5 -0.29 3.83 6.92
C MET A 5 -1.53 3.11 6.43
N ASP A 6 -2.27 3.78 5.56
CA ASP A 6 -3.49 3.24 4.96
C ASP A 6 -3.49 3.48 3.45
N LEU A 7 -4.05 2.52 2.72
CA LEU A 7 -4.40 2.68 1.33
C LEU A 7 -5.92 2.62 1.20
N ILE A 8 -6.51 3.60 0.54
CA ILE A 8 -7.95 3.69 0.36
C ILE A 8 -8.28 3.94 -1.11
N ALA A 9 -9.22 3.20 -1.65
CA ALA A 9 -9.74 3.38 -2.99
C ALA A 9 -11.11 4.05 -2.94
N GLY A 10 -11.36 5.03 -3.81
CA GLY A 10 -12.62 5.72 -3.89
C GLY A 10 -12.48 7.09 -4.53
N ASP A 11 -13.40 8.00 -4.23
CA ASP A 11 -13.29 9.40 -4.64
C ASP A 11 -12.37 10.15 -3.67
N ARG A 12 -11.34 10.81 -4.20
CA ARG A 12 -10.35 11.50 -3.37
C ARG A 12 -10.96 12.56 -2.44
N ARG A 13 -12.02 13.25 -2.89
CA ARG A 13 -12.67 14.28 -2.07
C ARG A 13 -13.35 13.67 -0.86
N GLU A 14 -14.03 12.55 -1.05
CA GLU A 14 -14.66 11.83 0.05
C GLU A 14 -13.64 11.26 1.01
N ILE A 15 -12.52 10.75 0.48
CA ILE A 15 -11.41 10.24 1.30
C ILE A 15 -10.79 11.35 2.13
N VAL A 16 -10.48 12.49 1.53
CA VAL A 16 -9.91 13.65 2.23
C VAL A 16 -10.85 14.12 3.34
N VAL A 17 -12.14 14.21 3.07
CA VAL A 17 -13.14 14.61 4.08
C VAL A 17 -13.20 13.60 5.21
N ALA A 18 -13.22 12.31 4.92
CA ALA A 18 -13.26 11.26 5.94
C ALA A 18 -12.06 11.35 6.89
N PHE A 19 -10.86 11.60 6.36
CA PHE A 19 -9.68 11.81 7.19
C PHE A 19 -9.73 13.12 7.96
N ALA A 20 -10.21 14.19 7.34
CA ALA A 20 -10.28 15.51 7.98
C ALA A 20 -11.25 15.52 9.20
N VAL A 21 -12.34 14.77 9.13
CA VAL A 21 -13.31 14.68 10.22
C VAL A 21 -13.11 13.43 11.10
N GLU A 22 -12.06 12.66 10.84
CA GLU A 22 -11.73 11.45 11.59
C GLU A 22 -12.85 10.40 11.58
N ASP A 23 -13.55 10.28 10.46
CA ASP A 23 -14.66 9.33 10.29
C ASP A 23 -14.11 7.95 9.84
N TRP A 24 -13.47 7.28 10.78
CA TRP A 24 -12.83 5.99 10.52
C TRP A 24 -13.82 4.87 10.18
N GLU A 25 -15.05 4.96 10.71
CA GLU A 25 -16.09 3.97 10.44
C GLU A 25 -16.50 3.94 8.98
N SER A 26 -16.59 5.12 8.34
CA SER A 26 -17.02 5.21 6.95
C SER A 26 -16.02 4.56 5.99
N LEU A 27 -14.75 4.41 6.37
CA LEU A 27 -13.74 3.74 5.55
C LEU A 27 -14.04 2.25 5.34
N SER A 28 -14.89 1.67 6.17
CA SER A 28 -15.36 0.29 6.02
C SER A 28 -16.59 0.17 5.10
N ASP A 29 -17.15 1.28 4.65
CA ASP A 29 -18.29 1.30 3.73
C ASP A 29 -17.80 1.00 2.31
N THR A 30 -18.01 -0.23 1.86
CA THR A 30 -17.54 -0.71 0.57
C THR A 30 -18.27 -0.10 -0.64
N GLU A 31 -19.41 0.56 -0.42
CA GLU A 31 -20.10 1.31 -1.48
C GLU A 31 -19.39 2.62 -1.79
N ARG A 32 -18.92 3.31 -0.74
CA ARG A 32 -18.17 4.57 -0.88
C ARG A 32 -16.69 4.32 -1.16
N PHE A 33 -16.09 3.36 -0.45
CA PHE A 33 -14.67 3.03 -0.52
C PHE A 33 -14.53 1.53 -0.82
N PRO A 34 -14.44 1.15 -2.10
CA PRO A 34 -14.45 -0.26 -2.50
C PRO A 34 -13.27 -1.07 -1.95
N ALA A 35 -12.18 -0.41 -1.56
CA ALA A 35 -11.05 -1.08 -0.94
C ALA A 35 -10.40 -0.18 0.11
N HIS A 36 -9.98 -0.78 1.21
CA HIS A 36 -9.21 -0.14 2.27
C HIS A 36 -8.31 -1.19 2.90
N VAL A 37 -7.05 -0.86 3.08
CA VAL A 37 -6.11 -1.69 3.83
C VAL A 37 -5.29 -0.82 4.77
N SER A 38 -5.18 -1.24 6.02
CA SER A 38 -4.25 -0.65 6.98
C SER A 38 -2.97 -1.48 6.99
N LEU A 39 -1.85 -0.82 6.75
CA LEU A 39 -0.54 -1.48 6.72
C LEU A 39 0.11 -1.54 8.10
N GLY A 40 -0.59 -1.02 9.12
CA GLY A 40 -0.16 -1.08 10.50
C GLY A 40 0.92 -0.06 10.88
N GLY A 41 1.43 -0.20 12.09
CA GLY A 41 2.52 0.62 12.59
C GLY A 41 3.86 -0.08 12.44
N GLY A 42 4.93 0.72 12.36
CA GLY A 42 6.29 0.21 12.26
C GLY A 42 6.78 -0.08 10.85
N LEU A 43 5.93 0.06 9.84
CA LEU A 43 6.30 -0.03 8.44
C LEU A 43 6.78 1.35 7.97
N ASP A 44 7.89 1.39 7.25
CA ASP A 44 8.37 2.60 6.58
C ASP A 44 7.89 2.57 5.12
N PRO A 45 7.51 3.72 4.51
CA PRO A 45 7.14 3.75 3.10
C PRO A 45 8.17 3.15 2.14
N THR A 46 9.46 3.19 2.49
CA THR A 46 10.52 2.55 1.69
C THR A 46 10.35 1.04 1.58
N TRP A 47 9.69 0.40 2.52
CA TRP A 47 9.39 -1.03 2.41
C TRP A 47 8.45 -1.34 1.24
N LEU A 48 7.60 -0.40 0.87
CA LEU A 48 6.74 -0.54 -0.31
C LEU A 48 7.53 -0.42 -1.61
N ASP A 49 8.63 0.35 -1.60
CA ASP A 49 9.59 0.35 -2.72
C ASP A 49 10.25 -1.02 -2.86
N LEU A 50 10.65 -1.61 -1.75
CA LEU A 50 11.25 -2.95 -1.73
C LEU A 50 10.24 -4.02 -2.16
N PHE A 51 8.96 -3.86 -1.81
CA PHE A 51 7.89 -4.72 -2.32
C PHE A 51 7.79 -4.63 -3.84
N SER A 52 7.82 -3.43 -4.40
CA SER A 52 7.79 -3.22 -5.85
C SER A 52 9.00 -3.88 -6.53
N GLU A 53 10.18 -3.72 -5.95
CA GLU A 53 11.40 -4.37 -6.43
C GLU A 53 11.29 -5.90 -6.41
N ALA A 54 10.77 -6.46 -5.32
CA ALA A 54 10.55 -7.89 -5.18
C ALA A 54 9.57 -8.41 -6.24
N ALA A 55 8.49 -7.68 -6.48
CA ALA A 55 7.50 -8.03 -7.50
C ALA A 55 8.14 -8.05 -8.89
N ARG A 56 8.92 -7.03 -9.25
CA ARG A 56 9.64 -7.01 -10.53
C ARG A 56 10.63 -8.15 -10.67
N ALA A 57 11.36 -8.46 -9.60
CA ALA A 57 12.35 -9.53 -9.61
C ALA A 57 11.73 -10.91 -9.86
N VAL A 58 10.58 -11.17 -9.26
CA VAL A 58 9.88 -12.46 -9.38
C VAL A 58 9.12 -12.57 -10.70
N THR A 59 8.41 -11.53 -11.10
CA THR A 59 7.60 -11.56 -12.33
C THR A 59 8.42 -11.39 -13.60
N GLY A 60 9.61 -10.78 -13.50
CA GLY A 60 10.42 -10.43 -14.66
C GLY A 60 9.87 -9.24 -15.46
N LEU A 61 8.84 -8.56 -14.94
CA LEU A 61 8.23 -7.40 -15.59
C LEU A 61 8.89 -6.11 -15.08
N ARG A 62 8.66 -5.00 -15.79
CA ARG A 62 9.16 -3.68 -15.41
C ARG A 62 8.29 -2.99 -14.36
N GLU A 63 7.06 -3.41 -14.27
CA GLU A 63 6.09 -2.88 -13.33
C GLU A 63 5.86 -3.88 -12.17
N PRO A 64 5.47 -3.42 -10.98
CA PRO A 64 5.23 -2.01 -10.63
C PRO A 64 6.55 -1.24 -10.44
N VAL A 65 6.52 0.06 -10.73
CA VAL A 65 7.64 0.96 -10.38
C VAL A 65 7.77 1.08 -8.87
N ASP A 66 8.85 1.67 -8.37
CA ASP A 66 8.99 1.91 -6.94
C ASP A 66 7.82 2.75 -6.43
N PHE A 67 7.37 2.45 -5.23
CA PHE A 67 6.20 3.12 -4.66
C PHE A 67 6.40 4.62 -4.54
N LEU A 68 7.61 5.06 -4.23
CA LEU A 68 7.95 6.47 -4.16
C LEU A 68 7.68 7.18 -5.50
N ASP A 69 8.01 6.52 -6.61
CA ASP A 69 7.80 7.09 -7.95
C ASP A 69 6.33 7.07 -8.38
N ALA A 70 5.52 6.26 -7.71
CA ALA A 70 4.09 6.16 -7.99
C ALA A 70 3.23 7.13 -7.16
N ARG A 71 3.85 7.91 -6.27
CA ARG A 71 3.13 8.83 -5.37
C ARG A 71 3.18 10.25 -5.89
N ASP A 72 2.02 10.90 -5.94
CA ASP A 72 1.89 12.32 -6.25
C ASP A 72 1.21 13.04 -5.07
N GLU A 73 1.74 14.19 -4.71
CA GLU A 73 1.13 15.03 -3.68
C GLU A 73 -0.24 15.55 -4.15
N LEU A 74 -1.19 15.52 -3.26
CA LEU A 74 -2.45 16.23 -3.46
C LEU A 74 -2.26 17.70 -3.08
N GLY A 75 -2.96 18.61 -3.77
CA GLY A 75 -2.88 20.04 -3.50
C GLY A 75 -3.22 20.41 -2.06
N ASP A 76 -4.19 19.71 -1.46
CA ASP A 76 -4.54 19.81 -0.04
C ASP A 76 -4.11 18.51 0.64
N SER A 77 -2.80 18.30 0.70
CA SER A 77 -2.20 17.01 1.05
C SER A 77 -2.25 16.65 2.52
N ARG A 78 -2.73 17.55 3.38
CA ARG A 78 -2.81 17.28 4.82
C ARG A 78 -4.24 17.22 5.30
N ALA A 79 -4.59 16.12 5.93
CA ALA A 79 -5.81 15.99 6.69
C ALA A 79 -5.44 15.53 8.09
N THR A 80 -5.65 16.38 9.08
CA THR A 80 -5.22 16.16 10.46
C THR A 80 -3.69 16.01 10.54
N ASP A 81 -3.18 14.92 11.10
CA ASP A 81 -1.75 14.65 11.25
C ASP A 81 -1.21 13.73 10.13
N ARG A 82 -1.98 13.53 9.06
CA ARG A 82 -1.60 12.62 7.99
C ARG A 82 -1.29 13.34 6.70
N LEU A 83 -0.27 12.87 6.02
CA LEU A 83 0.04 13.24 4.64
C LEU A 83 -0.77 12.35 3.71
N LEU A 84 -1.45 12.96 2.73
CA LEU A 84 -2.24 12.24 1.74
C LEU A 84 -1.58 12.39 0.38
N GLU A 85 -1.36 11.26 -0.28
CA GLU A 85 -0.75 11.19 -1.59
C GLU A 85 -1.60 10.32 -2.51
N ARG A 86 -1.67 10.69 -3.79
CA ARG A 86 -2.37 9.89 -4.79
C ARG A 86 -1.41 8.86 -5.36
N ILE A 87 -1.90 7.64 -5.55
CA ILE A 87 -1.12 6.55 -6.13
C ILE A 87 -1.45 6.42 -7.61
N ASP A 88 -0.42 6.31 -8.45
CA ASP A 88 -0.59 6.08 -9.88
C ASP A 88 -1.41 4.81 -10.13
N PRO A 89 -2.50 4.90 -10.91
CA PRO A 89 -3.30 3.73 -11.27
C PRO A 89 -2.49 2.61 -11.92
N ALA A 90 -1.40 2.92 -12.60
CA ALA A 90 -0.53 1.91 -13.21
C ALA A 90 0.14 1.02 -12.15
N TRP A 91 0.54 1.59 -11.01
CA TRP A 91 1.09 0.81 -9.90
C TRP A 91 0.04 -0.15 -9.34
N VAL A 92 -1.17 0.36 -9.12
CA VAL A 92 -2.28 -0.45 -8.60
C VAL A 92 -2.62 -1.59 -9.57
N ALA A 93 -2.70 -1.29 -10.87
CA ALA A 93 -2.98 -2.30 -11.90
C ALA A 93 -1.90 -3.37 -11.95
N ALA A 94 -0.63 -2.99 -11.85
CA ALA A 94 0.48 -3.92 -11.88
C ALA A 94 0.45 -4.87 -10.67
N VAL A 95 0.17 -4.33 -9.48
CA VAL A 95 0.04 -5.15 -8.27
C VAL A 95 -1.17 -6.07 -8.36
N ALA A 96 -2.30 -5.56 -8.87
CA ALA A 96 -3.51 -6.37 -9.07
C ALA A 96 -3.29 -7.56 -10.03
N ALA A 97 -2.38 -7.41 -10.98
CA ALA A 97 -2.06 -8.41 -11.98
C ALA A 97 -1.13 -9.53 -11.47
N ILE A 98 -0.57 -9.40 -10.28
CA ILE A 98 0.33 -10.42 -9.71
C ILE A 98 -0.43 -11.75 -9.54
N PRO A 99 0.05 -12.85 -10.17
CA PRO A 99 -0.58 -14.15 -9.98
C PRO A 99 -0.45 -14.63 -8.54
N HIS A 100 -1.51 -15.26 -8.04
CA HIS A 100 -1.51 -15.80 -6.67
C HIS A 100 -0.35 -16.77 -6.41
N GLU A 101 0.04 -17.55 -7.42
CA GLU A 101 1.11 -18.54 -7.33
C GLU A 101 2.49 -17.90 -7.09
N GLN A 102 2.64 -16.61 -7.39
CA GLN A 102 3.91 -15.91 -7.21
C GLN A 102 4.02 -15.16 -5.87
N LEU A 103 2.94 -15.12 -5.08
CA LEU A 103 2.92 -14.37 -3.82
C LEU A 103 3.99 -14.84 -2.83
N ASP A 104 4.17 -16.14 -2.68
CA ASP A 104 5.17 -16.68 -1.74
C ASP A 104 6.59 -16.30 -2.16
N ALA A 105 6.88 -16.37 -3.45
CA ALA A 105 8.18 -15.98 -3.99
C ALA A 105 8.43 -14.47 -3.82
N ILE A 106 7.42 -13.65 -4.08
CA ILE A 106 7.50 -12.21 -3.89
C ILE A 106 7.71 -11.87 -2.41
N ALA A 107 6.95 -12.49 -1.52
CA ALA A 107 7.11 -12.27 -0.08
C ALA A 107 8.50 -12.67 0.41
N GLY A 108 9.02 -13.80 -0.05
CA GLY A 108 10.37 -14.26 0.28
C GLY A 108 11.44 -13.28 -0.19
N THR A 109 11.34 -12.80 -1.43
CA THR A 109 12.27 -11.81 -1.98
C THR A 109 12.14 -10.47 -1.23
N TRP A 110 10.93 -10.05 -0.92
CA TRP A 110 10.69 -8.83 -0.13
C TRP A 110 11.34 -8.93 1.25
N ILE A 111 11.18 -10.05 1.94
CA ILE A 111 11.82 -10.30 3.24
C ILE A 111 13.35 -10.18 3.11
N ASP A 112 13.94 -10.81 2.09
CA ASP A 112 15.38 -10.75 1.86
C ASP A 112 15.87 -9.31 1.64
N LEU A 113 15.13 -8.53 0.86
CA LEU A 113 15.45 -7.12 0.61
C LEU A 113 15.34 -6.28 1.89
N VAL A 114 14.29 -6.48 2.68
CA VAL A 114 14.11 -5.79 3.96
C VAL A 114 15.24 -6.16 4.93
N GLU A 115 15.59 -7.42 5.01
CA GLU A 115 16.69 -7.87 5.88
C GLU A 115 18.06 -7.30 5.46
N ALA A 116 18.27 -7.13 4.15
CA ALA A 116 19.48 -6.51 3.63
C ALA A 116 19.60 -5.04 4.04
N GLU A 117 18.48 -4.34 4.14
CA GLU A 117 18.45 -2.92 4.52
C GLU A 117 18.42 -2.70 6.03
N MET A 118 17.63 -3.49 6.74
CA MET A 118 17.26 -3.26 8.14
C MET A 118 17.87 -4.26 9.13
N GLY A 119 18.51 -5.32 8.64
CA GLY A 119 18.97 -6.42 9.47
C GLY A 119 17.94 -7.54 9.60
N ALA A 120 18.33 -8.63 10.26
CA ALA A 120 17.51 -9.83 10.36
C ALA A 120 16.15 -9.56 11.01
N LEU A 121 15.09 -10.08 10.38
CA LEU A 121 13.73 -10.02 10.91
C LEU A 121 13.47 -11.15 11.90
N GLY A 122 12.62 -10.88 12.88
CA GLY A 122 12.18 -11.89 13.83
C GLY A 122 11.26 -12.94 13.19
N ALA A 123 11.11 -14.07 13.87
CA ALA A 123 10.27 -15.17 13.40
C ALA A 123 8.80 -14.76 13.19
N ASP A 124 8.32 -13.78 13.98
CA ASP A 124 6.94 -13.30 13.89
C ASP A 124 6.76 -12.26 12.76
N GLU A 125 7.83 -11.58 12.36
CA GLU A 125 7.77 -10.53 11.35
C GLU A 125 7.65 -11.09 9.93
N LYS A 126 8.26 -12.24 9.66
CA LYS A 126 8.23 -12.85 8.33
C LYS A 126 6.82 -13.25 7.89
N PRO A 127 6.00 -13.95 8.72
CA PRO A 127 4.61 -14.22 8.37
C PRO A 127 3.78 -12.95 8.19
N TRP A 128 4.08 -11.91 8.96
CA TRP A 128 3.41 -10.62 8.84
C TRP A 128 3.68 -9.97 7.47
N ILE A 129 4.93 -9.97 6.99
CA ILE A 129 5.27 -9.45 5.66
C ILE A 129 4.56 -10.27 4.57
N ARG A 130 4.49 -11.59 4.72
CA ARG A 130 3.74 -12.44 3.79
C ARG A 130 2.26 -12.03 3.72
N SER A 131 1.65 -11.78 4.87
CA SER A 131 0.27 -11.30 4.95
C SER A 131 0.10 -9.93 4.30
N LEU A 132 1.07 -9.02 4.50
CA LEU A 132 1.04 -7.70 3.86
C LEU A 132 1.09 -7.82 2.33
N ALA A 133 1.90 -8.70 1.80
CA ALA A 133 1.98 -8.92 0.35
C ALA A 133 0.61 -9.36 -0.21
N GLU A 134 -0.04 -10.29 0.46
CA GLU A 134 -1.38 -10.75 0.10
C GLU A 134 -2.40 -9.62 0.21
N ASP A 135 -2.35 -8.84 1.28
CA ASP A 135 -3.24 -7.69 1.49
C ASP A 135 -3.09 -6.63 0.41
N LEU A 136 -1.86 -6.34 0.00
CA LEU A 136 -1.59 -5.37 -1.07
C LEU A 136 -2.18 -5.82 -2.41
N VAL A 137 -2.04 -7.10 -2.73
CA VAL A 137 -2.61 -7.65 -3.97
C VAL A 137 -4.13 -7.67 -3.90
N THR A 138 -4.71 -8.10 -2.80
CA THR A 138 -6.16 -8.12 -2.59
C THR A 138 -6.74 -6.71 -2.67
N PHE A 139 -6.12 -5.75 -1.99
CA PHE A 139 -6.51 -4.34 -2.06
C PHE A 139 -6.49 -3.85 -3.51
N SER A 140 -5.39 -4.08 -4.22
CA SER A 140 -5.20 -3.59 -5.58
C SER A 140 -6.25 -4.17 -6.54
N ARG A 141 -6.59 -5.44 -6.39
CA ARG A 141 -7.66 -6.08 -7.19
C ARG A 141 -9.02 -5.44 -6.94
N ARG A 142 -9.33 -5.12 -5.69
CA ARG A 142 -10.58 -4.44 -5.33
C ARG A 142 -10.58 -2.97 -5.76
N ALA A 143 -9.43 -2.34 -5.79
CA ALA A 143 -9.27 -0.95 -6.18
C ALA A 143 -9.33 -0.74 -7.70
N THR A 144 -9.21 -1.80 -8.49
CA THR A 144 -9.30 -1.72 -9.94
C THR A 144 -10.65 -1.12 -10.37
N GLY A 145 -10.60 -0.05 -11.13
CA GLY A 145 -11.80 0.68 -11.54
C GLY A 145 -12.25 1.77 -10.58
N ALA A 146 -11.66 1.88 -9.40
CA ALA A 146 -11.91 3.02 -8.52
C ALA A 146 -11.35 4.30 -9.14
N ARG A 147 -11.97 5.44 -8.81
CA ARG A 147 -11.58 6.74 -9.35
C ARG A 147 -10.18 7.13 -8.92
N ASP A 148 -9.86 6.95 -7.65
CA ASP A 148 -8.57 7.29 -7.06
C ASP A 148 -8.15 6.25 -6.03
N VAL A 149 -6.83 6.15 -5.82
CA VAL A 149 -6.25 5.42 -4.70
C VAL A 149 -5.37 6.42 -3.94
N ILE A 150 -5.63 6.53 -2.65
CA ILE A 150 -4.94 7.46 -1.76
C ILE A 150 -4.12 6.69 -0.75
N PHE A 151 -2.87 7.11 -0.59
CA PHE A 151 -1.98 6.66 0.47
C PHE A 151 -1.99 7.71 1.57
N ALA A 152 -2.42 7.32 2.76
CA ALA A 152 -2.48 8.19 3.93
C ALA A 152 -1.48 7.68 4.97
N TRP A 153 -0.55 8.52 5.38
CA TRP A 153 0.43 8.13 6.39
C TRP A 153 0.75 9.26 7.35
N SER A 154 1.03 8.89 8.59
CA SER A 154 1.43 9.82 9.63
C SER A 154 2.95 9.82 9.78
N LEU A 155 3.50 11.00 9.99
CA LEU A 155 4.94 11.19 10.25
C LEU A 155 5.29 10.84 11.69
#